data_5b7cc8095ecd1eb673cc84316d6a4c74
#
_entry.id   5b7cc8095ecd1eb673cc84316d6a4c74
#
_cell.length_a   1.000
_cell.length_b   1.000
_cell.length_c   1.000
_cell.angle_alpha   90.00
_cell.angle_beta   90.00
_cell.angle_gamma   90.00
#
_symmetry.space_group_name_H-M   'P 1'
#
loop_
_entity.id
_entity.type
_entity.pdbx_description
1 polymer ?
#
loop_
_entity_poly.entity_id
_entity_poly.type
_entity_poly.pdbx_seq_one_letter_code
_entity_poly.pdbx_strand_id
1 'polypeptide(L)'
;EISACLVGSEMCIRDSKYNERRSECEKALAELQKVVSIDALGDLTEAQFEEHKDAIKEEVCVRRAKHAVYENQRTIKAVEALKNNDVALFGKLMNESHVSLRDDYEVTGIELDTLVEEAWKIDGVIGSRMTGAGFGGCTVSIVKDEAVDTFIKEVGAAYEKKIGYAADFYVVEIGDGPVKLA
;
A
#
# COMPACT_ATOMS: atom_id res chain seq x y z
N GLU A 1 13.94 1.76 12.44
CA GLU A 1 13.29 0.47 12.68
C GLU A 1 11.99 0.37 11.90
N ILE A 2 11.59 -0.85 11.54
CA ILE A 2 10.33 -1.12 10.83
C ILE A 2 9.42 -1.89 11.77
N SER A 3 8.23 -1.36 12.05
CA SER A 3 7.21 -2.05 12.83
C SER A 3 6.15 -2.63 11.91
N ALA A 4 5.81 -3.92 12.08
CA ALA A 4 4.75 -4.58 11.36
C ALA A 4 3.67 -5.06 12.34
N CYS A 5 2.39 -4.86 12.00
CA CYS A 5 1.25 -5.30 12.79
C CYS A 5 0.45 -6.36 12.02
N LEU A 6 0.10 -7.46 12.67
CA LEU A 6 -0.66 -8.58 12.10
C LEU A 6 -2.08 -8.60 12.68
N VAL A 7 -3.09 -8.50 11.82
CA VAL A 7 -4.50 -8.70 12.17
C VAL A 7 -5.04 -9.91 11.40
N GLY A 8 -5.58 -10.90 12.09
CA GLY A 8 -6.08 -12.14 11.47
C GLY A 8 -7.33 -11.89 10.62
N SER A 9 -7.39 -12.48 9.42
CA SER A 9 -8.54 -12.41 8.53
C SER A 9 -8.91 -13.78 7.95
N GLU A 10 -10.20 -13.97 7.66
CA GLU A 10 -10.70 -15.20 7.06
C GLU A 10 -10.26 -15.33 5.58
N MET A 11 -9.63 -16.45 5.26
CA MET A 11 -8.95 -16.72 3.98
C MET A 11 -9.89 -16.69 2.77
N CYS A 12 -11.13 -17.15 2.90
CA CYS A 12 -12.09 -17.26 1.77
C CYS A 12 -12.58 -15.93 1.21
N ILE A 13 -12.79 -14.91 2.08
CA ILE A 13 -13.24 -13.58 1.63
C ILE A 13 -12.12 -12.86 0.90
N ARG A 14 -10.90 -12.99 1.37
CA ARG A 14 -9.71 -12.39 0.78
C ARG A 14 -9.44 -12.90 -0.63
N ASP A 15 -9.55 -14.23 -0.85
CA ASP A 15 -9.30 -14.83 -2.16
C ASP A 15 -10.32 -14.38 -3.22
N SER A 16 -11.60 -14.27 -2.84
CA SER A 16 -12.64 -13.78 -3.76
C SER A 16 -12.46 -12.31 -4.13
N LYS A 17 -12.12 -11.46 -3.16
CA LYS A 17 -11.87 -10.03 -3.38
C LYS A 17 -10.59 -9.77 -4.16
N TYR A 18 -9.55 -10.55 -3.94
CA TYR A 18 -8.32 -10.48 -4.73
C TYR A 18 -8.58 -10.80 -6.21
N ASN A 19 -9.33 -11.87 -6.49
CA ASN A 19 -9.70 -12.24 -7.85
C ASN A 19 -10.58 -11.19 -8.53
N GLU A 20 -11.47 -10.53 -7.78
CA GLU A 20 -12.26 -9.40 -8.26
C GLU A 20 -11.35 -8.25 -8.72
N ARG A 21 -10.40 -7.81 -7.89
CA ARG A 21 -9.43 -6.76 -8.24
C ARG A 21 -8.61 -7.10 -9.47
N ARG A 22 -8.16 -8.35 -9.57
CA ARG A 22 -7.44 -8.84 -10.73
C ARG A 22 -8.29 -8.77 -12.00
N SER A 23 -9.53 -9.25 -11.96
CA SER A 23 -10.46 -9.20 -13.09
C SER A 23 -10.76 -7.76 -13.54
N GLU A 24 -10.92 -6.82 -12.59
CA GLU A 24 -11.13 -5.40 -12.89
C GLU A 24 -9.90 -4.79 -13.60
N CYS A 25 -8.68 -5.13 -13.18
CA CYS A 25 -7.45 -4.72 -13.87
C CYS A 25 -7.32 -5.34 -15.28
N GLU A 26 -7.64 -6.62 -15.43
CA GLU A 26 -7.60 -7.32 -16.73
C GLU A 26 -8.60 -6.71 -17.73
N LYS A 27 -9.80 -6.33 -17.27
CA LYS A 27 -10.78 -5.61 -18.10
C LYS A 27 -10.24 -4.24 -18.54
N ALA A 28 -9.68 -3.47 -17.61
CA ALA A 28 -9.10 -2.16 -17.93
C ALA A 28 -7.97 -2.29 -18.97
N LEU A 29 -7.06 -3.26 -18.78
CA LEU A 29 -5.98 -3.54 -19.72
C LEU A 29 -6.52 -3.85 -21.12
N ALA A 30 -7.51 -4.73 -21.23
CA ALA A 30 -8.11 -5.10 -22.50
C ALA A 30 -8.79 -3.92 -23.23
N GLU A 31 -9.28 -2.93 -22.51
CA GLU A 31 -9.85 -1.72 -23.09
C GLU A 31 -8.75 -0.74 -23.54
N LEU A 32 -7.72 -0.54 -22.75
CA LEU A 32 -6.56 0.28 -23.09
C LEU A 32 -5.79 -0.26 -24.29
N GLN A 33 -5.62 -1.58 -24.40
CA GLN A 33 -4.95 -2.23 -25.54
C GLN A 33 -5.61 -1.95 -26.91
N LYS A 34 -6.83 -1.45 -26.93
CA LYS A 34 -7.51 -1.04 -28.18
C LYS A 34 -7.03 0.30 -28.71
N VAL A 35 -6.42 1.12 -27.85
CA VAL A 35 -6.02 2.51 -28.17
C VAL A 35 -4.52 2.77 -28.00
N VAL A 36 -3.83 1.91 -27.23
CA VAL A 36 -2.39 2.02 -27.00
C VAL A 36 -1.75 0.63 -27.00
N SER A 37 -0.53 0.53 -27.54
CA SER A 37 0.20 -0.74 -27.61
C SER A 37 0.97 -0.97 -26.31
N ILE A 38 0.41 -1.83 -25.42
CA ILE A 38 0.98 -2.21 -24.15
C ILE A 38 0.71 -3.68 -23.88
N ASP A 39 1.56 -4.34 -23.11
CA ASP A 39 1.37 -5.73 -22.66
C ASP A 39 0.81 -5.77 -21.22
N ALA A 40 1.13 -4.77 -20.41
CA ALA A 40 0.67 -4.66 -19.03
C ALA A 40 0.36 -3.20 -18.66
N LEU A 41 -0.47 -3.00 -17.61
CA LEU A 41 -0.76 -1.66 -17.08
C LEU A 41 0.51 -0.92 -16.62
N GLY A 42 1.50 -1.67 -16.11
CA GLY A 42 2.79 -1.13 -15.69
C GLY A 42 3.67 -0.56 -16.81
N ASP A 43 3.34 -0.81 -18.08
CA ASP A 43 4.05 -0.25 -19.22
C ASP A 43 3.73 1.23 -19.45
N LEU A 44 2.61 1.71 -18.87
CA LEU A 44 2.19 3.09 -18.98
C LEU A 44 2.90 3.99 -17.95
N THR A 45 3.25 5.18 -18.39
CA THR A 45 3.52 6.30 -17.49
C THR A 45 2.20 6.89 -16.99
N GLU A 46 2.25 7.68 -15.89
CA GLU A 46 1.09 8.41 -15.39
C GLU A 46 0.46 9.31 -16.50
N ALA A 47 1.29 10.01 -17.27
CA ALA A 47 0.83 10.89 -18.37
C ALA A 47 0.10 10.12 -19.48
N GLN A 48 0.64 8.98 -19.90
CA GLN A 48 0.00 8.13 -20.91
C GLN A 48 -1.32 7.52 -20.38
N PHE A 49 -1.37 7.15 -19.11
CA PHE A 49 -2.61 6.70 -18.52
C PHE A 49 -3.68 7.79 -18.52
N GLU A 50 -3.34 9.00 -18.09
CA GLU A 50 -4.28 10.14 -18.10
C GLU A 50 -4.79 10.48 -19.51
N GLU A 51 -3.95 10.32 -20.56
CA GLU A 51 -4.31 10.53 -21.95
C GLU A 51 -5.32 9.49 -22.46
N HIS A 52 -5.21 8.24 -22.01
CA HIS A 52 -5.98 7.12 -22.56
C HIS A 52 -7.05 6.55 -21.64
N LYS A 53 -7.15 6.99 -20.37
CA LYS A 53 -8.07 6.44 -19.37
C LYS A 53 -9.54 6.45 -19.79
N ASP A 54 -9.95 7.39 -20.64
CA ASP A 54 -11.33 7.52 -21.14
C ASP A 54 -11.74 6.35 -22.06
N ALA A 55 -10.78 5.53 -22.51
CA ALA A 55 -11.08 4.28 -23.20
C ALA A 55 -11.66 3.20 -22.30
N ILE A 56 -11.44 3.31 -20.98
CA ILE A 56 -11.99 2.39 -19.97
C ILE A 56 -13.43 2.80 -19.66
N LYS A 57 -14.37 1.87 -19.83
CA LYS A 57 -15.80 2.16 -19.71
C LYS A 57 -16.32 2.22 -18.29
N GLU A 58 -15.81 1.33 -17.44
CA GLU A 58 -16.27 1.19 -16.07
C GLU A 58 -15.36 2.03 -15.14
N GLU A 59 -15.94 2.98 -14.40
CA GLU A 59 -15.19 3.87 -13.50
C GLU A 59 -14.39 3.09 -12.45
N VAL A 60 -14.93 1.98 -11.95
CA VAL A 60 -14.20 1.11 -11.04
C VAL A 60 -12.92 0.57 -11.68
N CYS A 61 -12.96 0.16 -12.94
CA CYS A 61 -11.81 -0.33 -13.69
C CYS A 61 -10.79 0.80 -13.95
N VAL A 62 -11.24 2.04 -14.15
CA VAL A 62 -10.35 3.22 -14.24
C VAL A 62 -9.56 3.38 -12.96
N ARG A 63 -10.21 3.32 -11.78
CA ARG A 63 -9.53 3.44 -10.49
C ARG A 63 -8.52 2.31 -10.27
N ARG A 64 -8.88 1.06 -10.59
CA ARG A 64 -7.95 -0.08 -10.47
C ARG A 64 -6.72 0.06 -11.37
N ALA A 65 -6.94 0.44 -12.63
CA ALA A 65 -5.84 0.69 -13.57
C ALA A 65 -4.96 1.86 -13.13
N LYS A 66 -5.57 2.94 -12.67
CA LYS A 66 -4.86 4.09 -12.07
C LYS A 66 -3.94 3.63 -10.94
N HIS A 67 -4.48 2.86 -9.97
CA HIS A 67 -3.66 2.32 -8.89
C HIS A 67 -2.45 1.54 -9.45
N ALA A 68 -2.68 0.60 -10.37
CA ALA A 68 -1.60 -0.24 -10.91
C ALA A 68 -0.51 0.57 -11.62
N VAL A 69 -0.89 1.54 -12.46
CA VAL A 69 0.05 2.42 -13.18
C VAL A 69 0.84 3.29 -12.21
N TYR A 70 0.14 3.99 -11.33
CA TYR A 70 0.75 4.93 -10.40
C TYR A 70 1.61 4.21 -9.34
N GLU A 71 1.21 3.02 -8.88
CA GLU A 71 2.01 2.24 -7.92
C GLU A 71 3.32 1.76 -8.54
N ASN A 72 3.31 1.35 -9.83
CA ASN A 72 4.52 1.03 -10.55
C ASN A 72 5.46 2.23 -10.64
N GLN A 73 4.96 3.40 -11.03
CA GLN A 73 5.74 4.64 -11.08
C GLN A 73 6.24 5.07 -9.69
N ARG A 74 5.41 4.88 -8.66
CA ARG A 74 5.77 5.15 -7.25
C ARG A 74 6.91 4.25 -6.78
N THR A 75 6.89 2.98 -7.17
CA THR A 75 7.97 2.04 -6.86
C THR A 75 9.31 2.48 -7.49
N ILE A 76 9.30 2.93 -8.74
CA ILE A 76 10.50 3.47 -9.41
C ILE A 76 11.02 4.70 -8.66
N LYS A 77 10.15 5.64 -8.31
CA LYS A 77 10.50 6.83 -7.52
C LYS A 77 11.06 6.46 -6.13
N ALA A 78 10.49 5.43 -5.49
CA ALA A 78 10.94 4.95 -4.18
C ALA A 78 12.35 4.35 -4.23
N VAL A 79 12.68 3.60 -5.29
CA VAL A 79 14.05 3.09 -5.51
C VAL A 79 15.06 4.23 -5.64
N GLU A 80 14.72 5.27 -6.39
CA GLU A 80 15.61 6.43 -6.54
C GLU A 80 15.74 7.24 -5.22
N ALA A 81 14.64 7.39 -4.47
CA ALA A 81 14.69 8.02 -3.15
C ALA A 81 15.66 7.28 -2.21
N LEU A 82 15.57 5.95 -2.15
CA LEU A 82 16.48 5.14 -1.31
C LEU A 82 17.93 5.22 -1.77
N LYS A 83 18.22 5.19 -3.09
CA LYS A 83 19.59 5.37 -3.61
C LYS A 83 20.20 6.71 -3.22
N ASN A 84 19.38 7.74 -3.09
CA ASN A 84 19.79 9.07 -2.72
C ASN A 84 19.74 9.34 -1.20
N ASN A 85 19.46 8.31 -0.38
CA ASN A 85 19.22 8.43 1.06
C ASN A 85 18.10 9.42 1.43
N ASP A 86 17.15 9.65 0.53
CA ASP A 86 15.98 10.51 0.79
C ASP A 86 14.87 9.69 1.46
N VAL A 87 15.07 9.39 2.73
CA VAL A 87 14.12 8.61 3.53
C VAL A 87 12.80 9.38 3.73
N ALA A 88 12.84 10.71 3.72
CA ALA A 88 11.62 11.52 3.82
C ALA A 88 10.72 11.37 2.59
N LEU A 89 11.30 11.42 1.38
CA LEU A 89 10.56 11.14 0.14
C LEU A 89 10.05 9.70 0.13
N PHE A 90 10.86 8.73 0.54
CA PHE A 90 10.44 7.33 0.63
C PHE A 90 9.21 7.15 1.53
N GLY A 91 9.20 7.76 2.72
CA GLY A 91 8.06 7.74 3.63
C GLY A 91 6.81 8.39 3.04
N LYS A 92 6.97 9.53 2.35
CA LYS A 92 5.87 10.17 1.62
C LYS A 92 5.27 9.23 0.57
N LEU A 93 6.12 8.56 -0.22
CA LEU A 93 5.67 7.59 -1.23
C LEU A 93 4.95 6.39 -0.60
N MET A 94 5.38 5.93 0.59
CA MET A 94 4.64 4.92 1.36
C MET A 94 3.23 5.39 1.71
N ASN A 95 3.09 6.61 2.20
CA ASN A 95 1.79 7.18 2.56
C ASN A 95 0.87 7.32 1.34
N GLU A 96 1.41 7.81 0.23
CA GLU A 96 0.67 7.91 -1.04
C GLU A 96 0.22 6.53 -1.56
N SER A 97 1.06 5.50 -1.39
CA SER A 97 0.70 4.12 -1.72
C SER A 97 -0.49 3.64 -0.89
N HIS A 98 -0.51 3.91 0.42
CA HIS A 98 -1.65 3.52 1.26
C HIS A 98 -2.95 4.22 0.84
N VAL A 99 -2.89 5.52 0.56
CA VAL A 99 -4.04 6.27 0.05
C VAL A 99 -4.59 5.66 -1.24
N SER A 100 -3.72 5.33 -2.19
CA SER A 100 -4.13 4.69 -3.44
C SER A 100 -4.69 3.27 -3.23
N LEU A 101 -4.12 2.49 -2.31
CA LEU A 101 -4.66 1.18 -1.92
C LEU A 101 -6.04 1.27 -1.28
N ARG A 102 -6.31 2.34 -0.52
CA ARG A 102 -7.60 2.61 0.10
C ARG A 102 -8.63 3.12 -0.91
N ASP A 103 -8.29 4.16 -1.67
CA ASP A 103 -9.26 4.94 -2.44
C ASP A 103 -9.41 4.44 -3.89
N ASP A 104 -8.29 4.04 -4.53
CA ASP A 104 -8.29 3.56 -5.92
C ASP A 104 -8.43 2.04 -6.02
N TYR A 105 -7.79 1.27 -5.11
CA TYR A 105 -7.78 -0.20 -5.17
C TYR A 105 -8.79 -0.85 -4.21
N GLU A 106 -9.16 -0.17 -3.14
CA GLU A 106 -10.16 -0.59 -2.14
C GLU A 106 -9.85 -1.95 -1.51
N VAL A 107 -8.64 -2.11 -1.00
CA VAL A 107 -8.16 -3.36 -0.38
C VAL A 107 -7.75 -3.21 1.09
N THR A 108 -7.89 -2.03 1.68
CA THR A 108 -7.42 -1.78 3.05
C THR A 108 -8.43 -2.25 4.10
N GLY A 109 -9.49 -1.52 4.33
CA GLY A 109 -10.45 -1.76 5.39
C GLY A 109 -10.16 -0.94 6.64
N ILE A 110 -11.16 -0.88 7.52
CA ILE A 110 -11.13 0.01 8.69
C ILE A 110 -9.97 -0.29 9.65
N GLU A 111 -9.57 -1.53 9.77
CA GLU A 111 -8.48 -1.97 10.64
C GLU A 111 -7.15 -1.40 10.18
N LEU A 112 -6.80 -1.61 8.88
CA LEU A 112 -5.55 -1.13 8.31
C LEU A 112 -5.52 0.38 8.18
N ASP A 113 -6.64 1.00 7.79
CA ASP A 113 -6.76 2.45 7.70
C ASP A 113 -6.57 3.09 9.08
N THR A 114 -7.15 2.49 10.12
CA THR A 114 -7.00 3.00 11.50
C THR A 114 -5.54 2.96 11.94
N LEU A 115 -4.84 1.84 11.73
CA LEU A 115 -3.43 1.73 12.11
C LEU A 115 -2.56 2.77 11.40
N VAL A 116 -2.78 2.96 10.10
CA VAL A 116 -1.98 3.90 9.30
C VAL A 116 -2.32 5.36 9.61
N GLU A 117 -3.61 5.70 9.73
CA GLU A 117 -4.05 7.05 10.06
C GLU A 117 -3.58 7.50 11.46
N GLU A 118 -3.60 6.58 12.43
CA GLU A 118 -3.07 6.88 13.77
C GLU A 118 -1.54 6.95 13.76
N ALA A 119 -0.86 6.10 12.97
CA ALA A 119 0.58 6.18 12.78
C ALA A 119 1.04 7.54 12.25
N TRP A 120 0.33 8.09 11.26
CA TRP A 120 0.68 9.40 10.67
C TRP A 120 0.59 10.59 11.64
N LYS A 121 -0.09 10.44 12.77
CA LYS A 121 -0.22 11.48 13.80
C LYS A 121 0.96 11.52 14.76
N ILE A 122 1.77 10.46 14.80
CA ILE A 122 2.89 10.35 15.74
C ILE A 122 4.10 11.10 15.18
N ASP A 123 4.61 12.03 15.95
CA ASP A 123 5.87 12.70 15.61
C ASP A 123 7.03 11.68 15.60
N GLY A 124 7.81 11.68 14.53
CA GLY A 124 8.86 10.69 14.29
C GLY A 124 8.46 9.52 13.38
N VAL A 125 7.18 9.40 12.97
CA VAL A 125 6.80 8.50 11.89
C VAL A 125 7.16 9.11 10.54
N ILE A 126 7.95 8.39 9.76
CA ILE A 126 8.42 8.82 8.45
C ILE A 126 7.43 8.41 7.36
N GLY A 127 6.86 7.21 7.47
CA GLY A 127 5.83 6.71 6.57
C GLY A 127 5.17 5.46 7.11
N SER A 128 3.92 5.22 6.70
CA SER A 128 3.15 4.04 7.08
C SER A 128 2.20 3.63 5.96
N ARG A 129 2.10 2.32 5.70
CA ARG A 129 1.18 1.75 4.73
C ARG A 129 0.77 0.32 5.08
N MET A 130 -0.31 -0.14 4.50
CA MET A 130 -0.61 -1.57 4.52
C MET A 130 0.43 -2.36 3.71
N THR A 131 0.59 -3.63 4.05
CA THR A 131 1.39 -4.59 3.30
C THR A 131 0.63 -5.91 3.13
N GLY A 132 1.00 -6.70 2.11
CA GLY A 132 0.32 -7.94 1.77
C GLY A 132 -0.92 -7.75 0.90
N ALA A 133 -1.84 -8.69 0.93
CA ALA A 133 -3.03 -8.70 0.06
C ALA A 133 -4.14 -7.72 0.47
N GLY A 134 -4.05 -7.14 1.66
CA GLY A 134 -5.12 -6.31 2.22
C GLY A 134 -6.26 -7.12 2.86
N PHE A 135 -7.43 -6.50 3.01
CA PHE A 135 -8.62 -7.07 3.66
C PHE A 135 -8.38 -7.56 5.10
N GLY A 136 -7.71 -6.76 5.91
CA GLY A 136 -7.06 -7.15 7.14
C GLY A 136 -5.60 -7.57 6.89
N GLY A 137 -4.85 -7.92 7.92
CA GLY A 137 -3.45 -8.31 7.82
C GLY A 137 -2.51 -7.30 8.46
N CYS A 138 -1.51 -6.81 7.72
CA CYS A 138 -0.42 -6.03 8.32
C CYS A 138 -0.31 -4.63 7.77
N THR A 139 0.23 -3.74 8.60
CA THR A 139 0.84 -2.47 8.17
C THR A 139 2.35 -2.52 8.40
N VAL A 140 3.08 -1.71 7.67
CA VAL A 140 4.50 -1.45 7.90
C VAL A 140 4.69 0.05 8.08
N SER A 141 5.44 0.41 9.12
CA SER A 141 5.74 1.81 9.44
C SER A 141 7.24 1.99 9.61
N ILE A 142 7.76 3.11 9.12
CA ILE A 142 9.12 3.55 9.40
C ILE A 142 9.03 4.62 10.47
N VAL A 143 9.63 4.34 11.60
CA VAL A 143 9.55 5.16 12.81
C VAL A 143 10.97 5.45 13.28
N LYS A 144 11.23 6.68 13.74
CA LYS A 144 12.49 7.01 14.39
C LYS A 144 12.60 6.25 15.72
N ASP A 145 13.81 5.83 16.08
CA ASP A 145 14.05 5.00 17.26
C ASP A 145 13.47 5.62 18.55
N GLU A 146 13.64 6.90 18.72
CA GLU A 146 13.12 7.65 19.86
C GLU A 146 11.59 7.73 19.93
N ALA A 147 10.89 7.46 18.85
CA ALA A 147 9.43 7.52 18.78
C ALA A 147 8.73 6.14 18.87
N VAL A 148 9.47 5.03 18.86
CA VAL A 148 8.92 3.66 18.80
C VAL A 148 7.99 3.37 19.97
N ASP A 149 8.41 3.67 21.21
CA ASP A 149 7.59 3.40 22.40
C ASP A 149 6.29 4.22 22.39
N THR A 150 6.37 5.49 21.99
CA THR A 150 5.20 6.37 21.85
C THR A 150 4.27 5.85 20.76
N PHE A 151 4.82 5.45 19.62
CA PHE A 151 4.08 4.87 18.51
C PHE A 151 3.28 3.63 18.95
N ILE A 152 3.92 2.65 19.57
CA ILE A 152 3.26 1.41 20.04
C ILE A 152 2.13 1.74 21.02
N LYS A 153 2.40 2.62 21.97
CA LYS A 153 1.43 2.97 23.01
C LYS A 153 0.23 3.73 22.44
N GLU A 154 0.46 4.79 21.67
CA GLU A 154 -0.61 5.69 21.23
C GLU A 154 -1.41 5.09 20.08
N VAL A 155 -0.74 4.51 19.08
CA VAL A 155 -1.42 3.83 17.98
C VAL A 155 -2.19 2.61 18.48
N GLY A 156 -1.60 1.82 19.38
CA GLY A 156 -2.25 0.66 19.98
C GLY A 156 -3.51 1.03 20.76
N ALA A 157 -3.45 2.06 21.59
CA ALA A 157 -4.60 2.52 22.36
C ALA A 157 -5.71 3.10 21.48
N ALA A 158 -5.35 3.87 20.44
CA ALA A 158 -6.30 4.44 19.49
C ALA A 158 -6.98 3.35 18.64
N TYR A 159 -6.21 2.37 18.21
CA TYR A 159 -6.70 1.21 17.47
C TYR A 159 -7.69 0.39 18.30
N GLU A 160 -7.29 -0.04 19.50
CA GLU A 160 -8.17 -0.82 20.40
C GLU A 160 -9.47 -0.09 20.70
N LYS A 161 -9.40 1.21 20.95
CA LYS A 161 -10.59 2.05 21.17
C LYS A 161 -11.52 2.10 19.97
N LYS A 162 -11.01 2.12 18.74
CA LYS A 162 -11.80 2.27 17.51
C LYS A 162 -12.31 0.92 16.99
N ILE A 163 -11.48 -0.11 17.09
CA ILE A 163 -11.74 -1.44 16.49
C ILE A 163 -12.33 -2.43 17.52
N GLY A 164 -11.99 -2.27 18.80
CA GLY A 164 -12.55 -3.09 19.89
C GLY A 164 -11.66 -4.28 20.32
N TYR A 165 -10.49 -4.44 19.72
CA TYR A 165 -9.47 -5.42 20.12
C TYR A 165 -8.07 -4.87 19.87
N ALA A 166 -7.07 -5.41 20.55
CA ALA A 166 -5.70 -4.95 20.48
C ALA A 166 -5.03 -5.36 19.15
N ALA A 167 -4.09 -4.54 18.69
CA ALA A 167 -3.17 -4.87 17.62
C ALA A 167 -1.85 -5.40 18.22
N ASP A 168 -1.19 -6.32 17.51
CA ASP A 168 0.16 -6.77 17.83
C ASP A 168 1.20 -5.93 17.11
N PHE A 169 2.28 -5.58 17.81
CA PHE A 169 3.37 -4.78 17.28
C PHE A 169 4.68 -5.58 17.31
N TYR A 170 5.40 -5.52 16.19
CA TYR A 170 6.70 -6.17 16.04
C TYR A 170 7.72 -5.13 15.62
N VAL A 171 8.71 -4.90 16.47
CA VAL A 171 9.88 -4.06 16.13
C VAL A 171 10.89 -4.96 15.42
N VAL A 172 11.26 -4.58 14.20
CA VAL A 172 12.16 -5.37 13.35
C VAL A 172 13.26 -4.48 12.79
N GLU A 173 14.42 -5.08 12.56
CA GLU A 173 15.55 -4.44 11.89
C GLU A 173 15.57 -4.81 10.40
N ILE A 174 16.20 -3.95 9.60
CA ILE A 174 16.40 -4.21 8.17
C ILE A 174 17.52 -5.26 8.03
N GLY A 175 17.21 -6.40 7.46
CA GLY A 175 18.18 -7.44 7.14
C GLY A 175 18.74 -7.31 5.71
N ASP A 176 19.69 -8.20 5.36
CA ASP A 176 20.39 -8.20 4.06
C ASP A 176 19.50 -8.64 2.88
N GLY A 177 18.23 -8.96 3.13
CA GLY A 177 17.31 -9.46 2.12
C GLY A 177 17.42 -10.97 1.86
N PRO A 178 16.78 -11.49 0.81
CA PRO A 178 16.76 -12.91 0.52
C PRO A 178 18.15 -13.41 0.12
N VAL A 179 18.60 -14.50 0.76
CA VAL A 179 19.86 -15.19 0.41
C VAL A 179 19.55 -16.63 -0.01
N LYS A 180 20.34 -17.15 -0.97
CA LYS A 180 20.27 -18.56 -1.33
C LYS A 180 20.91 -19.36 -0.20
N LEU A 181 20.15 -20.25 0.41
CA LEU A 181 20.70 -21.23 1.34
C LEU A 181 21.51 -22.26 0.54
N ALA A 182 22.72 -22.57 1.04
CA ALA A 182 23.62 -23.53 0.42
C ALA A 182 23.11 -24.96 0.66
#